data_83daeb82211ae33f7b6948c067ab489d
#
_entry.id   83daeb82211ae33f7b6948c067ab489d
#
_cell.length_a   1.000
_cell.length_b   1.000
_cell.length_c   1.000
_cell.angle_alpha   90.00
_cell.angle_beta   90.00
_cell.angle_gamma   90.00
#
_symmetry.space_group_name_H-M   'P 1'
#
loop_
_entity.id
_entity.type
_entity.pdbx_description
1 polymer ?
#
loop_
_entity_poly.entity_id
_entity_poly.type
_entity_poly.pdbx_seq_one_letter_code
_entity_poly.pdbx_strand_id
1 'polypeptide(L)'
;MKELKGTKTETNLQAAFAGESMARNKYTYYASKAKKDGYVQIGKLFEETANNEKEHAKIWFKLLHGGEMPDTAANLLDAAEGENYEWTDMYAGFAVEAREEGFEEIAILFEKVAAIEKMHEERYRKLLANVEGGLVFSRDEDMMWECSNCGHIVVGKKAPEICPVCKHAKSYFMIHPTNY
;
A
#
# COMPACT_ATOMS: atom_id res chain seq x y z
N MET A 1 13.94 -3.78 25.84
CA MET A 1 14.48 -2.55 25.21
C MET A 1 13.96 -1.34 25.99
N LYS A 2 14.67 -0.20 25.98
CA LYS A 2 14.17 1.06 26.54
C LYS A 2 12.93 1.48 25.76
N GLU A 3 11.91 2.00 26.43
CA GLU A 3 10.69 2.48 25.80
C GLU A 3 11.01 3.63 24.83
N LEU A 4 10.51 3.54 23.60
CA LEU A 4 10.78 4.52 22.54
C LEU A 4 9.76 5.67 22.57
N LYS A 5 8.52 5.37 22.97
CA LYS A 5 7.39 6.29 22.93
C LYS A 5 7.65 7.61 23.65
N GLY A 6 7.35 8.73 23.01
CA GLY A 6 7.52 10.08 23.54
C GLY A 6 8.97 10.59 23.57
N THR A 7 9.93 9.87 22.98
CA THR A 7 11.35 10.28 22.96
C THR A 7 11.71 11.08 21.71
N LYS A 8 12.79 11.86 21.76
CA LYS A 8 13.39 12.50 20.58
C LYS A 8 13.83 11.45 19.52
N THR A 9 14.21 10.26 19.97
CA THR A 9 14.59 9.17 19.06
C THR A 9 13.40 8.70 18.25
N GLU A 10 12.22 8.59 18.84
CA GLU A 10 10.99 8.28 18.09
C GLU A 10 10.70 9.33 17.00
N THR A 11 10.75 10.62 17.36
CA THR A 11 10.59 11.72 16.40
C THR A 11 11.63 11.66 15.29
N ASN A 12 12.89 11.35 15.60
CA ASN A 12 13.95 11.21 14.60
C ASN A 12 13.71 10.00 13.68
N LEU A 13 13.20 8.88 14.19
CA LEU A 13 12.84 7.72 13.38
C LEU A 13 11.68 8.02 12.43
N GLN A 14 10.66 8.75 12.89
CA GLN A 14 9.55 9.21 12.05
C GLN A 14 10.05 10.13 10.93
N ALA A 15 10.91 11.09 11.25
CA ALA A 15 11.52 11.99 10.28
C ALA A 15 12.41 11.23 9.27
N ALA A 16 13.20 10.27 9.73
CA ALA A 16 14.02 9.42 8.87
C ALA A 16 13.15 8.57 7.93
N PHE A 17 12.11 7.92 8.46
CA PHE A 17 11.16 7.15 7.63
C PHE A 17 10.51 8.02 6.54
N ALA A 18 10.04 9.22 6.90
CA ALA A 18 9.44 10.16 5.95
C ALA A 18 10.47 10.62 4.88
N GLY A 19 11.70 10.94 5.29
CA GLY A 19 12.77 11.38 4.39
C GLY A 19 13.14 10.32 3.36
N GLU A 20 13.37 9.07 3.80
CA GLU A 20 13.70 7.95 2.91
C GLU A 20 12.54 7.59 1.98
N SER A 21 11.29 7.63 2.48
CA SER A 21 10.10 7.39 1.67
C SER A 21 9.94 8.43 0.57
N MET A 22 10.20 9.70 0.89
CA MET A 22 10.21 10.79 -0.10
C MET A 22 11.35 10.63 -1.11
N ALA A 23 12.56 10.33 -0.66
CA ALA A 23 13.73 10.12 -1.53
C ALA A 23 13.48 8.98 -2.52
N ARG A 24 12.94 7.85 -2.04
CA ARG A 24 12.54 6.72 -2.89
C ARG A 24 11.63 7.16 -4.03
N ASN A 25 10.56 7.89 -3.74
CA ASN A 25 9.61 8.34 -4.77
C ASN A 25 10.27 9.32 -5.75
N LYS A 26 11.01 10.31 -5.25
CA LYS A 26 11.73 11.29 -6.09
C LYS A 26 12.72 10.60 -7.04
N TYR A 27 13.50 9.64 -6.57
CA TYR A 27 14.49 8.95 -7.39
C TYR A 27 13.84 8.07 -8.46
N THR A 28 12.67 7.49 -8.20
CA THR A 28 11.87 6.81 -9.22
C THR A 28 11.43 7.78 -10.34
N TYR A 29 11.02 9.00 -9.99
CA TYR A 29 10.68 10.02 -10.98
C TYR A 29 11.90 10.50 -11.77
N TYR A 30 13.04 10.70 -11.10
CA TYR A 30 14.31 11.09 -11.72
C TYR A 30 14.81 10.00 -12.67
N ALA A 31 14.70 8.72 -12.29
CA ALA A 31 15.02 7.59 -13.15
C ALA A 31 14.22 7.61 -14.45
N SER A 32 12.91 7.82 -14.36
CA SER A 32 12.03 7.93 -15.52
C SER A 32 12.46 9.10 -16.45
N LYS A 33 12.76 10.26 -15.86
CA LYS A 33 13.20 11.44 -16.63
C LYS A 33 14.55 11.19 -17.30
N ALA A 34 15.54 10.66 -16.57
CA ALA A 34 16.87 10.38 -17.12
C ALA A 34 16.81 9.42 -18.30
N LYS A 35 15.97 8.38 -18.24
CA LYS A 35 15.78 7.45 -19.37
C LYS A 35 15.17 8.13 -20.59
N LYS A 36 14.19 9.00 -20.39
CA LYS A 36 13.56 9.81 -21.46
C LYS A 36 14.55 10.77 -22.12
N ASP A 37 15.50 11.29 -21.34
CA ASP A 37 16.57 12.19 -21.84
C ASP A 37 17.72 11.43 -22.52
N GLY A 38 17.66 10.09 -22.59
CA GLY A 38 18.69 9.24 -23.19
C GLY A 38 19.81 8.78 -22.23
N TYR A 39 19.75 9.15 -20.96
CA TYR A 39 20.74 8.79 -19.93
C TYR A 39 20.36 7.48 -19.20
N VAL A 40 20.31 6.37 -19.93
CA VAL A 40 19.85 5.07 -19.41
C VAL A 40 20.67 4.60 -18.21
N GLN A 41 22.00 4.80 -18.21
CA GLN A 41 22.86 4.43 -17.07
C GLN A 41 22.49 5.24 -15.82
N ILE A 42 22.31 6.55 -15.93
CA ILE A 42 21.91 7.41 -14.81
C ILE A 42 20.53 6.98 -14.29
N GLY A 43 19.59 6.67 -15.20
CA GLY A 43 18.28 6.16 -14.81
C GLY A 43 18.36 4.86 -14.01
N LYS A 44 19.23 3.91 -14.38
CA LYS A 44 19.44 2.68 -13.60
C LYS A 44 20.03 2.94 -12.21
N LEU A 45 20.97 3.88 -12.09
CA LEU A 45 21.57 4.24 -10.79
C LEU A 45 20.52 4.88 -9.87
N PHE A 46 19.62 5.74 -10.39
CA PHE A 46 18.49 6.26 -9.61
C PHE A 46 17.54 5.15 -9.15
N GLU A 47 17.22 4.16 -9.99
CA GLU A 47 16.38 3.01 -9.60
C GLU A 47 17.04 2.16 -8.51
N GLU A 48 18.32 1.90 -8.61
CA GLU A 48 19.10 1.19 -7.60
C GLU A 48 19.05 1.94 -6.27
N THR A 49 19.36 3.24 -6.27
CA THR A 49 19.31 4.07 -5.07
C THR A 49 17.89 4.11 -4.49
N ALA A 50 16.84 4.29 -5.31
CA ALA A 50 15.45 4.25 -4.85
C ALA A 50 15.10 2.94 -4.13
N ASN A 51 15.65 1.80 -4.58
CA ASN A 51 15.47 0.52 -3.89
C ASN A 51 16.23 0.46 -2.55
N ASN A 52 17.42 1.09 -2.46
CA ASN A 52 18.15 1.19 -1.20
C ASN A 52 17.37 2.04 -0.18
N GLU A 53 16.84 3.20 -0.60
CA GLU A 53 16.04 4.07 0.30
C GLU A 53 14.77 3.38 0.80
N LYS A 54 14.15 2.52 -0.02
CA LYS A 54 13.04 1.67 0.43
C LYS A 54 13.45 0.73 1.58
N GLU A 55 14.64 0.13 1.53
CA GLU A 55 15.11 -0.75 2.60
C GLU A 55 15.54 0.05 3.84
N HIS A 56 16.10 1.26 3.69
CA HIS A 56 16.36 2.17 4.81
C HIS A 56 15.05 2.55 5.51
N ALA A 57 14.04 3.02 4.78
CA ALA A 57 12.72 3.34 5.31
C ALA A 57 12.12 2.16 6.10
N LYS A 58 12.24 0.93 5.59
CA LYS A 58 11.76 -0.28 6.24
C LYS A 58 12.46 -0.57 7.58
N ILE A 59 13.74 -0.22 7.73
CA ILE A 59 14.44 -0.34 9.01
C ILE A 59 13.78 0.58 10.04
N TRP A 60 13.58 1.85 9.69
CA TRP A 60 12.97 2.84 10.58
C TRP A 60 11.52 2.50 10.91
N PHE A 61 10.76 2.06 9.91
CA PHE A 61 9.39 1.58 10.11
C PHE A 61 9.31 0.44 11.14
N LYS A 62 10.14 -0.59 10.99
CA LYS A 62 10.18 -1.69 11.95
C LYS A 62 10.53 -1.24 13.36
N LEU A 63 11.51 -0.35 13.52
CA LEU A 63 11.87 0.17 14.84
C LEU A 63 10.74 0.95 15.51
N LEU A 64 9.94 1.69 14.73
CA LEU A 64 8.73 2.36 15.19
C LEU A 64 7.63 1.37 15.63
N HIS A 65 7.66 0.13 15.13
CA HIS A 65 6.71 -0.94 15.41
C HIS A 65 7.32 -2.07 16.27
N GLY A 66 8.21 -1.75 17.19
CA GLY A 66 8.77 -2.73 18.14
C GLY A 66 9.84 -3.66 17.56
N GLY A 67 10.36 -3.37 16.37
CA GLY A 67 11.45 -4.10 15.71
C GLY A 67 10.99 -5.08 14.63
N GLU A 68 9.68 -5.27 14.45
CA GLU A 68 9.10 -6.21 13.49
C GLU A 68 8.11 -5.52 12.54
N MET A 69 7.79 -6.19 11.46
CA MET A 69 6.70 -5.77 10.58
C MET A 69 5.38 -6.21 11.24
N PRO A 70 4.39 -5.33 11.42
CA PRO A 70 3.07 -5.71 11.89
C PRO A 70 2.43 -6.77 10.99
N ASP A 71 1.49 -7.53 11.53
CA ASP A 71 0.75 -8.51 10.74
C ASP A 71 -0.18 -7.88 9.69
N THR A 72 -0.74 -8.73 8.82
CA THR A 72 -1.57 -8.25 7.70
C THR A 72 -2.83 -7.51 8.19
N ALA A 73 -3.47 -7.95 9.27
CA ALA A 73 -4.66 -7.30 9.78
C ALA A 73 -4.34 -5.91 10.35
N ALA A 74 -3.27 -5.79 11.14
CA ALA A 74 -2.78 -4.51 11.64
C ALA A 74 -2.39 -3.55 10.51
N ASN A 75 -1.69 -4.04 9.48
CA ASN A 75 -1.31 -3.23 8.32
C ASN A 75 -2.53 -2.77 7.50
N LEU A 76 -3.58 -3.60 7.38
CA LEU A 76 -4.81 -3.22 6.69
C LEU A 76 -5.60 -2.16 7.48
N LEU A 77 -5.60 -2.26 8.81
CA LEU A 77 -6.22 -1.24 9.66
C LEU A 77 -5.47 0.09 9.56
N ASP A 78 -4.15 0.07 9.73
CA ASP A 78 -3.30 1.26 9.63
C ASP A 78 -3.48 1.96 8.27
N ALA A 79 -3.46 1.19 7.18
CA ALA A 79 -3.72 1.72 5.85
C ALA A 79 -5.12 2.35 5.74
N ALA A 80 -6.17 1.67 6.22
CA ALA A 80 -7.53 2.22 6.18
C ALA A 80 -7.69 3.51 6.99
N GLU A 81 -7.04 3.60 8.15
CA GLU A 81 -7.05 4.81 8.99
C GLU A 81 -6.25 5.95 8.35
N GLY A 82 -5.12 5.65 7.72
CA GLY A 82 -4.35 6.63 6.96
C GLY A 82 -5.15 7.23 5.81
N GLU A 83 -5.73 6.39 4.95
CA GLU A 83 -6.57 6.85 3.83
C GLU A 83 -7.80 7.63 4.34
N ASN A 84 -8.43 7.20 5.45
CA ASN A 84 -9.53 7.93 6.05
C ASN A 84 -9.12 9.35 6.44
N TYR A 85 -8.00 9.52 7.14
CA TYR A 85 -7.47 10.84 7.49
C TYR A 85 -7.16 11.68 6.24
N GLU A 86 -6.60 11.08 5.20
CA GLU A 86 -6.25 11.80 3.98
C GLU A 86 -7.47 12.41 3.30
N TRP A 87 -8.58 11.67 3.16
CA TRP A 87 -9.75 12.21 2.47
C TRP A 87 -10.70 13.01 3.35
N THR A 88 -10.80 12.74 4.67
CA THR A 88 -11.70 13.47 5.57
C THR A 88 -11.13 14.80 6.03
N ASP A 89 -9.84 14.84 6.30
CA ASP A 89 -9.18 15.96 6.97
C ASP A 89 -8.13 16.64 6.08
N MET A 90 -7.11 15.91 5.66
CA MET A 90 -5.93 16.46 5.02
C MET A 90 -6.26 17.13 3.68
N TYR A 91 -6.75 16.38 2.70
CA TYR A 91 -7.06 16.92 1.38
C TYR A 91 -8.27 17.86 1.39
N ALA A 92 -9.24 17.62 2.27
CA ALA A 92 -10.38 18.54 2.44
C ALA A 92 -9.89 19.92 2.92
N GLY A 93 -9.02 19.96 3.91
CA GLY A 93 -8.38 21.20 4.39
C GLY A 93 -7.54 21.87 3.31
N PHE A 94 -6.66 21.10 2.64
CA PHE A 94 -5.78 21.64 1.58
C PHE A 94 -6.56 22.22 0.40
N ALA A 95 -7.71 21.63 0.04
CA ALA A 95 -8.56 22.18 -1.04
C ALA A 95 -9.16 23.53 -0.67
N VAL A 96 -9.58 23.71 0.59
CA VAL A 96 -10.07 25.01 1.08
C VAL A 96 -8.96 26.06 1.05
N GLU A 97 -7.81 25.76 1.65
CA GLU A 97 -6.65 26.66 1.68
C GLU A 97 -6.20 27.05 0.27
N ALA A 98 -6.10 26.08 -0.64
CA ALA A 98 -5.71 26.37 -2.03
C ALA A 98 -6.67 27.32 -2.74
N ARG A 99 -8.00 27.21 -2.48
CA ARG A 99 -9.00 28.16 -3.02
C ARG A 99 -8.85 29.56 -2.43
N GLU A 100 -8.64 29.65 -1.13
CA GLU A 100 -8.44 30.94 -0.45
C GLU A 100 -7.19 31.67 -0.98
N GLU A 101 -6.16 30.90 -1.35
CA GLU A 101 -4.93 31.44 -1.98
C GLU A 101 -5.06 31.66 -3.50
N GLY A 102 -6.17 31.29 -4.14
CA GLY A 102 -6.43 31.49 -5.56
C GLY A 102 -5.93 30.35 -6.48
N PHE A 103 -5.56 29.18 -5.92
CA PHE A 103 -5.09 28.02 -6.68
C PHE A 103 -6.23 27.02 -6.97
N GLU A 104 -7.26 27.45 -7.69
CA GLU A 104 -8.46 26.64 -7.96
C GLU A 104 -8.16 25.29 -8.62
N GLU A 105 -7.24 25.23 -9.59
CA GLU A 105 -6.87 23.97 -10.25
C GLU A 105 -6.22 22.98 -9.27
N ILE A 106 -5.43 23.45 -8.32
CA ILE A 106 -4.80 22.62 -7.28
C ILE A 106 -5.86 22.14 -6.29
N ALA A 107 -6.81 23.01 -5.89
CA ALA A 107 -7.92 22.62 -5.02
C ALA A 107 -8.75 21.49 -5.63
N ILE A 108 -9.09 21.58 -6.92
CA ILE A 108 -9.78 20.53 -7.65
C ILE A 108 -8.98 19.22 -7.68
N LEU A 109 -7.65 19.28 -7.79
CA LEU A 109 -6.80 18.09 -7.73
C LEU A 109 -6.83 17.44 -6.35
N PHE A 110 -6.76 18.21 -5.27
CA PHE A 110 -6.90 17.69 -3.91
C PHE A 110 -8.24 16.98 -3.70
N GLU A 111 -9.35 17.57 -4.14
CA GLU A 111 -10.66 16.94 -4.06
C GLU A 111 -10.77 15.63 -4.86
N LYS A 112 -10.17 15.58 -6.05
CA LYS A 112 -10.17 14.37 -6.88
C LYS A 112 -9.33 13.27 -6.27
N VAL A 113 -8.18 13.60 -5.69
CA VAL A 113 -7.34 12.63 -4.99
C VAL A 113 -8.07 12.14 -3.73
N ALA A 114 -8.66 13.04 -2.93
CA ALA A 114 -9.49 12.65 -1.77
C ALA A 114 -10.56 11.61 -2.11
N ALA A 115 -11.23 11.76 -3.28
CA ALA A 115 -12.22 10.77 -3.73
C ALA A 115 -11.59 9.39 -4.06
N ILE A 116 -10.33 9.34 -4.47
CA ILE A 116 -9.58 8.10 -4.70
C ILE A 116 -9.22 7.45 -3.35
N GLU A 117 -8.72 8.24 -2.38
CA GLU A 117 -8.31 7.74 -1.07
C GLU A 117 -9.52 7.17 -0.28
N LYS A 118 -10.71 7.75 -0.46
CA LYS A 118 -11.94 7.15 0.05
C LYS A 118 -12.19 5.74 -0.50
N MET A 119 -11.94 5.50 -1.79
CA MET A 119 -12.06 4.17 -2.39
C MET A 119 -10.99 3.20 -1.87
N HIS A 120 -9.79 3.71 -1.58
CA HIS A 120 -8.72 2.92 -0.97
C HIS A 120 -9.10 2.49 0.45
N GLU A 121 -9.62 3.40 1.28
CA GLU A 121 -10.13 3.09 2.62
C GLU A 121 -11.20 1.98 2.56
N GLU A 122 -12.23 2.15 1.71
CA GLU A 122 -13.31 1.18 1.56
C GLU A 122 -12.76 -0.21 1.18
N ARG A 123 -11.75 -0.24 0.30
CA ARG A 123 -11.05 -1.47 -0.10
C ARG A 123 -10.33 -2.11 1.06
N TYR A 124 -9.53 -1.36 1.82
CA TYR A 124 -8.75 -1.89 2.94
C TYR A 124 -9.66 -2.37 4.06
N ARG A 125 -10.74 -1.66 4.39
CA ARG A 125 -11.73 -2.12 5.38
C ARG A 125 -12.41 -3.42 4.96
N LYS A 126 -12.74 -3.57 3.69
CA LYS A 126 -13.31 -4.81 3.15
C LYS A 126 -12.32 -5.97 3.21
N LEU A 127 -11.05 -5.73 2.90
CA LEU A 127 -9.99 -6.74 3.00
C LEU A 127 -9.74 -7.13 4.46
N LEU A 128 -9.71 -6.17 5.38
CA LEU A 128 -9.59 -6.41 6.81
C LEU A 128 -10.73 -7.31 7.31
N ALA A 129 -11.97 -6.95 6.99
CA ALA A 129 -13.14 -7.77 7.35
C ALA A 129 -13.05 -9.20 6.80
N ASN A 130 -12.51 -9.38 5.58
CA ASN A 130 -12.28 -10.71 5.01
C ASN A 130 -11.20 -11.50 5.77
N VAL A 131 -10.13 -10.85 6.23
CA VAL A 131 -9.06 -11.49 7.02
C VAL A 131 -9.62 -11.91 8.38
N GLU A 132 -10.25 -11.00 9.11
CA GLU A 132 -10.81 -11.23 10.44
C GLU A 132 -11.94 -12.28 10.43
N GLY A 133 -12.77 -12.25 9.38
CA GLY A 133 -13.86 -13.21 9.20
C GLY A 133 -13.43 -14.57 8.62
N GLY A 134 -12.14 -14.76 8.30
CA GLY A 134 -11.67 -16.00 7.65
C GLY A 134 -12.20 -16.20 6.23
N LEU A 135 -12.60 -15.10 5.58
CA LEU A 135 -13.27 -15.11 4.28
C LEU A 135 -12.33 -14.99 3.07
N VAL A 136 -11.02 -14.85 3.29
CA VAL A 136 -10.06 -14.71 2.17
C VAL A 136 -10.09 -15.93 1.25
N PHE A 137 -10.17 -17.12 1.83
CA PHE A 137 -10.15 -18.39 1.09
C PHE A 137 -11.43 -19.23 1.28
N SER A 138 -12.49 -18.61 1.81
CA SER A 138 -13.79 -19.26 1.96
C SER A 138 -14.94 -18.26 1.78
N ARG A 139 -16.11 -18.77 1.37
CA ARG A 139 -17.35 -17.99 1.23
C ARG A 139 -18.53 -18.89 1.63
N ASP A 140 -19.66 -18.25 1.93
CA ASP A 140 -20.90 -18.98 2.25
C ASP A 140 -21.51 -19.63 1.00
N GLU A 141 -21.25 -19.04 -0.17
CA GLU A 141 -21.70 -19.52 -1.47
C GLU A 141 -20.54 -20.09 -2.30
N ASP A 142 -20.88 -20.84 -3.35
CA ASP A 142 -19.90 -21.34 -4.29
C ASP A 142 -19.27 -20.20 -5.10
N MET A 143 -17.96 -20.14 -5.07
CA MET A 143 -17.15 -19.17 -5.79
C MET A 143 -16.24 -19.89 -6.79
N MET A 144 -15.85 -19.16 -7.83
CA MET A 144 -14.76 -19.58 -8.73
C MET A 144 -13.43 -19.16 -8.11
N TRP A 145 -12.63 -20.13 -7.71
CA TRP A 145 -11.28 -19.92 -7.16
C TRP A 145 -10.24 -20.17 -8.22
N GLU A 146 -9.46 -19.17 -8.54
CA GLU A 146 -8.37 -19.25 -9.52
C GLU A 146 -7.01 -19.30 -8.86
N CYS A 147 -6.18 -20.24 -9.30
CA CYS A 147 -4.78 -20.30 -8.92
C CYS A 147 -4.00 -19.25 -9.70
N SER A 148 -3.50 -18.19 -9.05
CA SER A 148 -2.75 -17.10 -9.67
C SER A 148 -1.42 -17.52 -10.32
N ASN A 149 -0.91 -18.75 -10.00
CA ASN A 149 0.31 -19.25 -10.62
C ASN A 149 0.05 -19.96 -11.97
N CYS A 150 -1.04 -20.71 -12.11
CA CYS A 150 -1.26 -21.55 -13.31
C CYS A 150 -2.63 -21.37 -13.98
N GLY A 151 -3.49 -20.48 -13.45
CA GLY A 151 -4.81 -20.22 -14.02
C GLY A 151 -5.86 -21.33 -13.78
N HIS A 152 -5.53 -22.37 -13.01
CA HIS A 152 -6.51 -23.44 -12.70
C HIS A 152 -7.67 -22.88 -11.89
N ILE A 153 -8.89 -23.15 -12.37
CA ILE A 153 -10.13 -22.70 -11.71
C ILE A 153 -10.84 -23.90 -11.09
N VAL A 154 -11.35 -23.73 -9.88
CA VAL A 154 -12.20 -24.68 -9.17
C VAL A 154 -13.41 -23.95 -8.58
N VAL A 155 -14.57 -24.60 -8.60
CA VAL A 155 -15.80 -24.04 -8.03
C VAL A 155 -16.08 -24.69 -6.67
N GLY A 156 -16.43 -23.89 -5.69
CA GLY A 156 -16.82 -24.34 -4.37
C GLY A 156 -16.77 -23.24 -3.31
N LYS A 157 -17.17 -23.57 -2.09
CA LYS A 157 -17.19 -22.63 -0.97
C LYS A 157 -15.81 -22.27 -0.43
N LYS A 158 -14.80 -23.09 -0.71
CA LYS A 158 -13.43 -22.90 -0.21
C LYS A 158 -12.40 -23.13 -1.30
N ALA A 159 -11.35 -22.34 -1.27
CA ALA A 159 -10.17 -22.61 -2.09
C ALA A 159 -9.49 -23.92 -1.65
N PRO A 160 -8.94 -24.74 -2.58
CA PRO A 160 -8.20 -25.93 -2.25
C PRO A 160 -6.96 -25.62 -1.40
N GLU A 161 -6.58 -26.51 -0.49
CA GLU A 161 -5.34 -26.36 0.30
C GLU A 161 -4.09 -26.41 -0.59
N ILE A 162 -4.15 -27.18 -1.68
CA ILE A 162 -3.07 -27.33 -2.66
C ILE A 162 -3.69 -27.34 -4.05
N CYS A 163 -3.13 -26.57 -4.98
CA CYS A 163 -3.54 -26.60 -6.37
C CYS A 163 -3.29 -28.00 -6.99
N PRO A 164 -4.32 -28.66 -7.55
CA PRO A 164 -4.17 -30.00 -8.08
C PRO A 164 -3.27 -30.06 -9.33
N VAL A 165 -3.10 -28.92 -10.03
CA VAL A 165 -2.32 -28.83 -11.27
C VAL A 165 -0.85 -28.51 -10.97
N CYS A 166 -0.57 -27.38 -10.29
CA CYS A 166 0.80 -26.89 -10.14
C CYS A 166 1.39 -27.07 -8.73
N LYS A 167 0.61 -27.65 -7.79
CA LYS A 167 1.02 -27.95 -6.41
C LYS A 167 1.35 -26.75 -5.53
N HIS A 168 1.01 -25.52 -5.94
CA HIS A 168 1.12 -24.35 -5.08
C HIS A 168 0.08 -24.39 -3.96
N ALA A 169 0.43 -23.80 -2.81
CA ALA A 169 -0.42 -23.75 -1.63
C ALA A 169 -1.68 -22.88 -1.85
N LYS A 170 -2.66 -23.01 -0.96
CA LYS A 170 -3.91 -22.24 -0.93
C LYS A 170 -3.70 -20.72 -1.05
N SER A 171 -2.61 -20.18 -0.54
CA SER A 171 -2.25 -18.77 -0.63
C SER A 171 -2.13 -18.22 -2.07
N TYR A 172 -2.04 -19.09 -3.06
CA TYR A 172 -2.04 -18.74 -4.48
C TYR A 172 -3.44 -18.67 -5.09
N PHE A 173 -4.48 -19.03 -4.35
CA PHE A 173 -5.85 -18.89 -4.85
C PHE A 173 -6.45 -17.52 -4.56
N MET A 174 -7.21 -17.04 -5.51
CA MET A 174 -8.02 -15.82 -5.39
C MET A 174 -9.40 -16.06 -5.99
N ILE A 175 -10.37 -15.22 -5.68
CA ILE A 175 -11.65 -15.22 -6.39
C ILE A 175 -11.38 -14.80 -7.82
N HIS A 176 -11.83 -15.64 -8.78
CA HIS A 176 -11.69 -15.35 -10.21
C HIS A 176 -12.48 -14.10 -10.58
N PRO A 177 -11.84 -13.06 -11.14
CA PRO A 177 -12.54 -11.85 -11.59
C PRO A 177 -13.38 -12.17 -12.83
N THR A 178 -14.60 -11.63 -12.89
CA THR A 178 -15.54 -11.79 -14.02
C THR A 178 -16.02 -10.46 -14.59
N ASN A 179 -15.39 -9.37 -14.17
CA ASN A 179 -15.80 -7.98 -14.46
C ASN A 179 -14.86 -7.25 -15.42
N TYR A 180 -14.32 -7.95 -16.42
CA TYR A 180 -13.51 -7.38 -17.51
C TYR A 180 -14.29 -7.12 -18.79
#